data_42053104d467c35a45f8e51f763370b9
#
_entry.id   42053104d467c35a45f8e51f763370b9
#
_cell.length_a   1.000
_cell.length_b   1.000
_cell.length_c   1.000
_cell.angle_alpha   90.00
_cell.angle_beta   90.00
_cell.angle_gamma   90.00
#
_symmetry.space_group_name_H-M   'P 1'
#
loop_
_entity.id
_entity.type
_entity.pdbx_description
1 polymer ?
#
loop_
_entity_poly.entity_id
_entity_poly.type
_entity_poly.pdbx_seq_one_letter_code
_entity_poly.pdbx_strand_id
1 'polypeptide(L)'
;MAGGHKTSEMRVFPNGGLSLTDMIYAVRSMMLDPIHVGVQIESDARQQDILLGNIYAYLGMGVPILLTGILNREDGSSYGDGGHAVVINGYECKDDFGDTKRSLISSGIYKLLVHDDQVGPYASIEFEQKDIPGNAVACPCKGKCVRAIDGSPKVMTRWRTEWNENGKPLYFSPLNLIIPVYNKIRVSYEDVRCYVIEIHDAFDVVIKSLQKEGRLPNKKDFVFQWSIRLRTCCDYKKSVRNDPDIWLQQDKLARLTMALPKYLWEIKVFVNGKINALFVVDATDSGCGMRVVDAYMYYRNMEEMWNWLLLTEGNSRKMVRNPIFAKLKEMAG
;
A
#
# COMPACT_ATOMS: atom_id res chain seq x y z
N MET A 1 -0.20 25.68 -13.64
CA MET A 1 -1.18 26.76 -13.83
C MET A 1 -2.15 26.51 -14.99
N ALA A 2 -1.76 25.81 -16.06
CA ALA A 2 -2.66 25.56 -17.20
C ALA A 2 -3.94 24.76 -16.85
N GLY A 3 -3.85 23.80 -15.92
CA GLY A 3 -5.02 23.01 -15.53
C GLY A 3 -6.06 23.78 -14.71
N GLY A 4 -5.60 24.66 -13.82
CA GLY A 4 -6.50 25.49 -13.04
C GLY A 4 -7.25 26.53 -13.89
N HIS A 5 -6.61 27.03 -14.92
CA HIS A 5 -7.24 27.98 -15.84
C HIS A 5 -8.37 27.34 -16.66
N LYS A 6 -8.13 26.16 -17.23
CA LYS A 6 -9.17 25.44 -17.98
C LYS A 6 -10.35 25.01 -17.12
N THR A 7 -10.08 24.58 -15.89
CA THR A 7 -11.16 24.19 -14.98
C THR A 7 -11.99 25.38 -14.52
N SER A 8 -11.41 26.58 -14.38
CA SER A 8 -12.16 27.79 -14.04
C SER A 8 -13.04 28.27 -15.19
N GLU A 9 -12.60 28.12 -16.45
CA GLU A 9 -13.39 28.48 -17.63
C GLU A 9 -14.56 27.51 -17.87
N MET A 10 -14.43 26.26 -17.45
CA MET A 10 -15.47 25.24 -17.61
C MET A 10 -16.53 25.27 -16.49
N ARG A 11 -16.33 26.04 -15.43
CA ARG A 11 -17.24 26.09 -14.30
C ARG A 11 -18.23 27.22 -14.41
N VAL A 12 -19.50 26.86 -14.43
CA VAL A 12 -20.61 27.79 -14.21
C VAL A 12 -20.94 27.77 -12.72
N PHE A 13 -20.94 28.91 -12.05
CA PHE A 13 -21.29 29.03 -10.64
C PHE A 13 -22.80 29.17 -10.42
N PRO A 14 -23.39 28.49 -9.37
CA PRO A 14 -22.89 27.38 -8.56
C PRO A 14 -22.88 26.08 -9.34
N ASN A 15 -21.93 25.22 -9.09
CA ASN A 15 -21.76 24.02 -9.90
C ASN A 15 -21.40 22.79 -9.06
N GLY A 16 -21.58 21.61 -9.64
CA GLY A 16 -21.03 20.37 -9.12
C GLY A 16 -19.50 20.41 -9.07
N GLY A 17 -18.91 19.53 -8.27
CA GLY A 17 -17.47 19.37 -8.13
C GLY A 17 -16.78 18.96 -9.44
N LEU A 18 -15.47 18.73 -9.38
CA LEU A 18 -14.69 18.17 -10.49
C LEU A 18 -15.05 16.70 -10.69
N SER A 19 -15.20 16.28 -11.94
CA SER A 19 -15.28 14.86 -12.25
C SER A 19 -13.90 14.19 -12.08
N LEU A 20 -13.88 12.86 -11.98
CA LEU A 20 -12.63 12.09 -11.94
C LEU A 20 -11.73 12.42 -13.15
N THR A 21 -12.32 12.56 -14.34
CA THR A 21 -11.60 12.91 -15.57
C THR A 21 -10.96 14.30 -15.47
N ASP A 22 -11.67 15.28 -14.91
CA ASP A 22 -11.14 16.63 -14.73
C ASP A 22 -9.97 16.65 -13.74
N MET A 23 -10.05 15.88 -12.64
CA MET A 23 -8.98 15.75 -11.67
C MET A 23 -7.73 15.11 -12.29
N ILE A 24 -7.89 14.02 -13.05
CA ILE A 24 -6.80 13.37 -13.79
C ILE A 24 -6.17 14.35 -14.79
N TYR A 25 -7.00 15.10 -15.51
CA TYR A 25 -6.51 16.11 -16.46
C TYR A 25 -5.74 17.23 -15.76
N ALA A 26 -6.23 17.70 -14.62
CA ALA A 26 -5.55 18.72 -13.82
C ALA A 26 -4.17 18.24 -13.36
N VAL A 27 -4.04 16.99 -12.90
CA VAL A 27 -2.75 16.40 -12.53
C VAL A 27 -1.80 16.32 -13.72
N ARG A 28 -2.29 15.88 -14.89
CA ARG A 28 -1.47 15.82 -16.12
C ARG A 28 -1.00 17.18 -16.58
N SER A 29 -1.83 18.22 -16.41
CA SER A 29 -1.46 19.59 -16.79
C SER A 29 -0.34 20.18 -15.92
N MET A 30 -0.07 19.58 -14.77
CA MET A 30 1.08 19.88 -13.91
C MET A 30 2.35 19.07 -14.26
N MET A 31 2.36 18.40 -15.40
CA MET A 31 3.47 17.55 -15.88
C MET A 31 3.72 16.33 -14.98
N LEU A 32 2.70 15.87 -14.27
CA LEU A 32 2.70 14.64 -13.48
C LEU A 32 1.92 13.55 -14.24
N ASP A 33 2.23 12.30 -13.92
CA ASP A 33 1.51 11.14 -14.47
C ASP A 33 0.63 10.54 -13.37
N PRO A 34 -0.71 10.70 -13.45
CA PRO A 34 -1.59 10.21 -12.41
C PRO A 34 -1.77 8.70 -12.49
N ILE A 35 -1.46 7.99 -11.40
CA ILE A 35 -1.89 6.62 -11.20
C ILE A 35 -3.30 6.67 -10.62
N HIS A 36 -4.24 6.03 -11.28
CA HIS A 36 -5.62 5.90 -10.82
C HIS A 36 -5.87 4.50 -10.28
N VAL A 37 -6.35 4.43 -9.04
CA VAL A 37 -6.78 3.18 -8.40
C VAL A 37 -8.26 3.31 -8.07
N GLY A 38 -9.10 2.57 -8.80
CA GLY A 38 -10.52 2.45 -8.49
C GLY A 38 -10.72 1.55 -7.27
N VAL A 39 -11.56 1.97 -6.34
CA VAL A 39 -11.94 1.19 -5.18
C VAL A 39 -13.37 0.68 -5.40
N GLN A 40 -13.53 -0.63 -5.47
CA GLN A 40 -14.87 -1.21 -5.43
C GLN A 40 -15.27 -1.37 -3.97
N ILE A 41 -16.35 -0.71 -3.56
CA ILE A 41 -16.85 -0.69 -2.16
C ILE A 41 -17.35 -2.07 -1.71
N GLU A 42 -17.41 -3.04 -2.59
CA GLU A 42 -17.74 -4.41 -2.25
C GLU A 42 -16.63 -5.01 -1.38
N SER A 43 -16.74 -4.73 -0.11
CA SER A 43 -16.19 -5.46 1.08
C SER A 43 -15.19 -6.61 0.85
N ASP A 44 -14.28 -6.51 -0.11
CA ASP A 44 -13.14 -7.39 -0.19
C ASP A 44 -12.00 -6.77 0.62
N ALA A 45 -11.60 -7.43 1.71
CA ALA A 45 -10.45 -7.03 2.52
C ALA A 45 -9.19 -6.80 1.66
N ARG A 46 -9.06 -7.49 0.54
CA ARG A 46 -7.98 -7.31 -0.44
C ARG A 46 -7.97 -5.91 -1.05
N GLN A 47 -9.12 -5.32 -1.31
CA GLN A 47 -9.19 -3.98 -1.90
C GLN A 47 -8.79 -2.90 -0.90
N GLN A 48 -9.13 -3.08 0.37
CA GLN A 48 -8.63 -2.23 1.42
C GLN A 48 -7.11 -2.33 1.54
N ASP A 49 -6.55 -3.55 1.49
CA ASP A 49 -5.10 -3.76 1.54
C ASP A 49 -4.38 -3.11 0.34
N ILE A 50 -4.95 -3.20 -0.86
CA ILE A 50 -4.42 -2.53 -2.06
C ILE A 50 -4.43 -1.01 -1.88
N LEU A 51 -5.54 -0.46 -1.40
CA LEU A 51 -5.70 0.97 -1.17
C LEU A 51 -4.72 1.49 -0.11
N LEU A 52 -4.67 0.83 1.06
CA LEU A 52 -3.76 1.19 2.15
C LEU A 52 -2.30 1.00 1.75
N GLY A 53 -2.01 -0.02 0.95
CA GLY A 53 -0.70 -0.27 0.40
C GLY A 53 -0.21 0.85 -0.52
N ASN A 54 -1.06 1.34 -1.42
CA ASN A 54 -0.76 2.50 -2.26
C ASN A 54 -0.51 3.76 -1.41
N ILE A 55 -1.38 4.03 -0.42
CA ILE A 55 -1.22 5.18 0.49
C ILE A 55 0.13 5.10 1.20
N TYR A 56 0.44 3.96 1.83
CA TYR A 56 1.68 3.74 2.54
C TYR A 56 2.91 3.91 1.66
N ALA A 57 2.86 3.36 0.44
CA ALA A 57 3.98 3.33 -0.47
C ALA A 57 4.35 4.71 -0.99
N TYR A 58 3.38 5.49 -1.45
CA TYR A 58 3.64 6.77 -2.09
C TYR A 58 3.77 7.94 -1.12
N LEU A 59 3.02 7.96 -0.02
CA LEU A 59 3.20 8.98 1.02
C LEU A 59 4.60 8.92 1.65
N GLY A 60 5.24 7.76 1.66
CA GLY A 60 6.62 7.61 2.13
C GLY A 60 7.63 8.46 1.37
N MET A 61 7.33 8.88 0.14
CA MET A 61 8.12 9.80 -0.67
C MET A 61 7.62 11.26 -0.58
N GLY A 62 6.57 11.53 0.20
CA GLY A 62 5.95 12.86 0.29
C GLY A 62 5.01 13.18 -0.88
N VAL A 63 4.53 12.19 -1.61
CA VAL A 63 3.53 12.39 -2.68
C VAL A 63 2.15 12.49 -2.05
N PRO A 64 1.47 13.65 -2.10
CA PRO A 64 0.10 13.76 -1.62
C PRO A 64 -0.84 12.97 -2.53
N ILE A 65 -1.86 12.36 -1.96
CA ILE A 65 -2.77 11.48 -2.68
C ILE A 65 -4.19 12.06 -2.62
N LEU A 66 -4.84 12.21 -3.77
CA LEU A 66 -6.24 12.57 -3.79
C LEU A 66 -7.09 11.32 -3.58
N LEU A 67 -8.00 11.42 -2.62
CA LEU A 67 -9.00 10.40 -2.34
C LEU A 67 -10.38 10.97 -2.64
N THR A 68 -11.13 10.29 -3.50
CA THR A 68 -12.52 10.65 -3.77
C THR A 68 -13.46 9.60 -3.24
N GLY A 69 -14.64 10.02 -2.82
CA GLY A 69 -15.65 9.10 -2.28
C GLY A 69 -16.98 9.77 -2.07
N ILE A 70 -17.83 9.09 -1.33
CA ILE A 70 -19.18 9.56 -0.96
C ILE A 70 -19.25 9.64 0.57
N LEU A 71 -19.82 10.71 1.08
CA LEU A 71 -20.17 10.82 2.49
C LEU A 71 -21.52 10.15 2.74
N ASN A 72 -21.59 9.33 3.75
CA ASN A 72 -22.78 8.59 4.15
C ASN A 72 -23.11 8.83 5.62
N ARG A 73 -24.40 8.78 5.92
CA ARG A 73 -24.90 8.74 7.31
C ARG A 73 -24.65 7.38 7.93
N GLU A 74 -24.89 7.28 9.23
CA GLU A 74 -24.72 6.04 9.98
C GLU A 74 -25.62 4.90 9.47
N ASP A 75 -26.79 5.21 8.93
CA ASP A 75 -27.73 4.25 8.32
C ASP A 75 -27.33 3.82 6.92
N GLY A 76 -26.26 4.38 6.36
CA GLY A 76 -25.77 4.11 5.00
C GLY A 76 -26.40 4.98 3.90
N SER A 77 -27.35 5.86 4.24
CA SER A 77 -27.90 6.82 3.28
C SER A 77 -26.84 7.86 2.90
N SER A 78 -26.83 8.28 1.61
CA SER A 78 -25.90 9.29 1.14
C SER A 78 -26.16 10.64 1.81
N TYR A 79 -25.08 11.33 2.15
CA TYR A 79 -25.12 12.72 2.59
C TYR A 79 -24.87 13.64 1.42
N GLY A 80 -25.92 14.39 1.01
CA GLY A 80 -25.85 15.25 -0.17
C GLY A 80 -25.92 14.49 -1.51
N ASP A 81 -25.84 15.23 -2.59
CA ASP A 81 -26.01 14.72 -3.97
C ASP A 81 -24.69 14.50 -4.69
N GLY A 82 -23.56 14.76 -4.07
CA GLY A 82 -22.24 14.78 -4.71
C GLY A 82 -21.18 13.91 -4.04
N GLY A 83 -20.14 13.64 -4.82
CA GLY A 83 -18.91 13.08 -4.30
C GLY A 83 -18.14 14.11 -3.47
N HIS A 84 -17.31 13.62 -2.57
CA HIS A 84 -16.37 14.43 -1.79
C HIS A 84 -14.94 14.03 -2.13
N ALA A 85 -14.03 14.98 -2.09
CA ALA A 85 -12.61 14.77 -2.39
C ALA A 85 -11.74 15.37 -1.29
N VAL A 86 -10.77 14.59 -0.81
CA VAL A 86 -9.79 15.01 0.19
C VAL A 86 -8.38 14.70 -0.30
N VAL A 87 -7.40 15.38 0.26
CA VAL A 87 -5.98 15.09 0.00
C VAL A 87 -5.38 14.39 1.21
N ILE A 88 -4.97 13.14 1.04
CA ILE A 88 -4.25 12.40 2.07
C ILE A 88 -2.82 12.92 2.12
N ASN A 89 -2.36 13.36 3.30
CA ASN A 89 -1.02 13.86 3.55
C ASN A 89 -0.29 13.12 4.68
N GLY A 90 -0.97 12.19 5.37
CA GLY A 90 -0.40 11.36 6.42
C GLY A 90 -1.27 10.18 6.81
N TYR A 91 -0.73 9.33 7.64
CA TYR A 91 -1.44 8.20 8.25
C TYR A 91 -0.85 7.86 9.61
N GLU A 92 -1.67 7.22 10.45
CA GLU A 92 -1.21 6.53 11.65
C GLU A 92 -1.29 5.02 11.43
N CYS A 93 -0.21 4.32 11.75
CA CYS A 93 -0.09 2.87 11.59
C CYS A 93 0.18 2.25 12.96
N LYS A 94 -0.50 1.18 13.27
CA LYS A 94 -0.16 0.37 14.45
C LYS A 94 1.13 -0.39 14.17
N ASP A 95 2.13 -0.15 14.98
CA ASP A 95 3.40 -0.91 14.97
C ASP A 95 3.23 -2.33 15.56
N ASP A 96 2.07 -2.93 15.32
CA ASP A 96 1.79 -4.26 15.83
C ASP A 96 2.41 -5.33 14.92
N PHE A 97 3.72 -5.50 15.07
CA PHE A 97 4.48 -6.59 14.45
C PHE A 97 4.06 -7.98 14.97
N GLY A 98 3.11 -8.07 15.89
CA GLY A 98 2.59 -9.32 16.45
C GLY A 98 1.40 -9.91 15.69
N ASP A 99 0.78 -9.17 14.75
CA ASP A 99 -0.39 -9.67 14.01
C ASP A 99 0.03 -10.62 12.87
N THR A 100 -0.05 -11.92 13.15
CA THR A 100 0.29 -12.99 12.20
C THR A 100 -0.64 -13.07 10.97
N LYS A 101 -1.73 -12.30 10.95
CA LYS A 101 -2.68 -12.29 9.83
C LYS A 101 -2.32 -11.27 8.75
N ARG A 102 -1.38 -10.36 9.03
CA ARG A 102 -1.01 -9.27 8.14
C ARG A 102 0.33 -9.54 7.47
N SER A 103 0.32 -9.76 6.17
CA SER A 103 1.53 -9.91 5.36
C SER A 103 2.20 -8.56 5.03
N LEU A 104 1.43 -7.47 4.99
CA LEU A 104 1.93 -6.13 4.70
C LEU A 104 1.77 -5.21 5.91
N ILE A 105 2.82 -4.43 6.21
CA ILE A 105 2.77 -3.44 7.29
C ILE A 105 1.70 -2.38 7.03
N SER A 106 1.47 -2.02 5.77
CA SER A 106 0.42 -1.08 5.38
C SER A 106 -0.99 -1.46 5.86
N SER A 107 -1.27 -2.74 6.03
CA SER A 107 -2.56 -3.21 6.59
C SER A 107 -2.75 -2.83 8.08
N GLY A 108 -1.70 -2.30 8.73
CA GLY A 108 -1.73 -1.73 10.07
C GLY A 108 -2.22 -0.28 10.14
N ILE A 109 -2.40 0.39 9.01
CA ILE A 109 -2.95 1.75 8.99
C ILE A 109 -4.37 1.72 9.54
N TYR A 110 -4.63 2.55 10.54
CA TYR A 110 -5.95 2.65 11.20
C TYR A 110 -6.55 4.04 11.13
N LYS A 111 -5.76 5.04 10.68
CA LYS A 111 -6.20 6.42 10.56
C LYS A 111 -5.47 7.12 9.42
N LEU A 112 -6.17 7.95 8.67
CA LEU A 112 -5.60 8.85 7.67
C LEU A 112 -5.67 10.28 8.18
N LEU A 113 -4.65 11.08 7.86
CA LEU A 113 -4.65 12.51 8.03
C LEU A 113 -4.88 13.15 6.66
N VAL A 114 -5.88 13.99 6.55
CA VAL A 114 -6.33 14.55 5.28
C VAL A 114 -6.45 16.07 5.34
N HIS A 115 -6.26 16.71 4.20
CA HIS A 115 -6.74 18.06 3.97
C HIS A 115 -8.14 17.97 3.38
N ASP A 116 -9.10 18.50 4.10
CA ASP A 116 -10.49 18.59 3.72
C ASP A 116 -10.87 20.08 3.66
N ASP A 117 -11.41 20.54 2.55
CA ASP A 117 -11.73 21.96 2.32
C ASP A 117 -12.87 22.47 3.23
N GLN A 118 -13.64 21.58 3.80
CA GLN A 118 -14.79 21.93 4.63
C GLN A 118 -14.55 21.74 6.14
N VAL A 119 -13.67 20.78 6.53
CA VAL A 119 -13.29 20.56 7.93
C VAL A 119 -12.00 21.30 8.28
N GLY A 120 -11.05 21.31 7.37
CA GLY A 120 -9.77 21.97 7.52
C GLY A 120 -8.56 21.06 7.27
N PRO A 121 -7.34 21.63 7.44
CA PRO A 121 -6.12 20.86 7.32
C PRO A 121 -5.98 19.88 8.49
N TYR A 122 -5.42 18.71 8.19
CA TYR A 122 -5.15 17.63 9.16
C TYR A 122 -6.42 17.03 9.79
N ALA A 123 -7.55 17.12 9.11
CA ALA A 123 -8.74 16.36 9.49
C ALA A 123 -8.43 14.85 9.47
N SER A 124 -9.12 14.09 10.28
CA SER A 124 -8.88 12.65 10.38
C SER A 124 -9.99 11.81 9.76
N ILE A 125 -9.58 10.68 9.19
CA ILE A 125 -10.47 9.60 8.80
C ILE A 125 -10.02 8.35 9.56
N GLU A 126 -10.85 7.85 10.47
CA GLU A 126 -10.57 6.70 11.33
C GLU A 126 -11.26 5.44 10.80
N PHE A 127 -10.60 4.30 10.87
CA PHE A 127 -11.16 3.03 10.44
C PHE A 127 -11.81 2.31 11.61
N GLU A 128 -13.12 2.20 11.56
CA GLU A 128 -13.92 1.47 12.53
C GLU A 128 -14.34 0.12 11.94
N GLN A 129 -14.20 -0.93 12.73
CA GLN A 129 -14.75 -2.24 12.38
C GLN A 129 -16.16 -2.36 12.99
N LYS A 130 -17.15 -2.62 12.14
CA LYS A 130 -18.53 -2.82 12.59
C LYS A 130 -19.05 -4.15 12.05
N ASP A 131 -19.58 -4.97 12.94
CA ASP A 131 -20.34 -6.15 12.57
C ASP A 131 -21.66 -5.71 11.93
N ILE A 132 -21.91 -6.16 10.71
CA ILE A 132 -23.16 -5.89 10.01
C ILE A 132 -24.01 -7.15 10.09
N PRO A 133 -25.20 -7.08 10.69
CA PRO A 133 -26.15 -8.17 10.60
C PRO A 133 -26.44 -8.51 9.15
N GLY A 134 -26.48 -9.80 8.80
CA GLY A 134 -26.56 -10.28 7.41
C GLY A 134 -27.75 -9.77 6.55
N ASN A 135 -28.65 -8.99 7.16
CA ASN A 135 -29.84 -8.43 6.52
C ASN A 135 -29.75 -6.91 6.22
N ALA A 136 -28.68 -6.24 6.65
CA ALA A 136 -28.59 -4.79 6.55
C ALA A 136 -27.32 -4.37 5.80
N VAL A 137 -27.28 -4.55 4.51
CA VAL A 137 -26.30 -3.89 3.64
C VAL A 137 -27.03 -2.89 2.78
N ALA A 138 -27.11 -1.65 3.24
CA ALA A 138 -27.37 -0.54 2.34
C ALA A 138 -26.09 -0.30 1.54
N CYS A 139 -26.06 -0.83 0.32
CA CYS A 139 -25.06 -0.50 -0.66
C CYS A 139 -25.45 0.84 -1.29
N PRO A 140 -24.59 1.88 -1.30
CA PRO A 140 -24.86 3.13 -2.01
C PRO A 140 -24.96 2.93 -3.53
N CYS A 141 -24.52 1.81 -4.08
CA CYS A 141 -24.65 1.45 -5.48
C CYS A 141 -25.96 0.70 -5.74
N LYS A 142 -27.06 1.43 -5.88
CA LYS A 142 -28.35 0.97 -6.45
C LYS A 142 -28.55 -0.57 -6.50
N GLY A 143 -28.74 -1.22 -5.34
CA GLY A 143 -29.42 -2.50 -5.27
C GLY A 143 -28.61 -3.78 -5.49
N LYS A 144 -27.27 -3.76 -5.57
CA LYS A 144 -26.45 -4.97 -5.58
C LYS A 144 -25.81 -5.24 -4.21
N CYS A 145 -26.58 -5.85 -3.30
CA CYS A 145 -26.07 -6.36 -2.04
C CYS A 145 -25.34 -7.69 -2.26
N VAL A 146 -24.08 -7.76 -1.85
CA VAL A 146 -23.36 -9.05 -1.74
C VAL A 146 -23.75 -9.68 -0.42
N ARG A 147 -24.59 -10.71 -0.46
CA ARG A 147 -24.85 -11.58 0.69
C ARG A 147 -23.70 -12.54 0.90
N ALA A 148 -23.27 -12.73 2.14
CA ALA A 148 -22.53 -13.94 2.48
C ALA A 148 -23.43 -15.15 2.20
N ILE A 149 -22.88 -16.17 1.50
CA ILE A 149 -23.62 -17.37 1.10
C ILE A 149 -24.11 -18.15 2.32
N ASP A 150 -23.46 -17.98 3.47
CA ASP A 150 -23.72 -18.70 4.73
C ASP A 150 -24.53 -17.89 5.76
N GLY A 151 -24.98 -16.67 5.43
CA GLY A 151 -25.75 -15.82 6.36
C GLY A 151 -24.96 -15.27 7.55
N SER A 152 -23.63 -15.47 7.59
CA SER A 152 -22.79 -14.96 8.67
C SER A 152 -22.70 -13.44 8.65
N PRO A 153 -22.55 -12.77 9.83
CA PRO A 153 -22.31 -11.34 9.90
C PRO A 153 -21.00 -11.00 9.19
N LYS A 154 -21.04 -10.06 8.24
CA LYS A 154 -19.83 -9.50 7.64
C LYS A 154 -19.32 -8.37 8.49
N VAL A 155 -18.02 -8.37 8.74
CA VAL A 155 -17.33 -7.22 9.29
C VAL A 155 -17.05 -6.25 8.14
N MET A 156 -17.57 -5.04 8.23
CA MET A 156 -17.28 -3.97 7.28
C MET A 156 -16.40 -2.92 7.96
N THR A 157 -15.34 -2.51 7.29
CA THR A 157 -14.56 -1.36 7.71
C THR A 157 -15.30 -0.10 7.30
N ARG A 158 -15.63 0.74 8.28
CA ARG A 158 -16.23 2.04 8.06
C ARG A 158 -15.16 3.11 8.26
N TRP A 159 -15.17 4.11 7.42
CA TRP A 159 -14.23 5.23 7.46
C TRP A 159 -14.92 6.43 8.09
N ARG A 160 -14.82 6.56 9.40
CA ARG A 160 -15.40 7.66 10.17
C ARG A 160 -14.62 8.93 9.92
N THR A 161 -15.31 10.01 9.55
CA THR A 161 -14.74 11.34 9.37
C THR A 161 -15.02 12.23 10.57
N GLU A 162 -14.37 13.39 10.62
CA GLU A 162 -14.69 14.47 11.56
C GLU A 162 -15.94 15.26 11.14
N TRP A 163 -16.46 15.03 9.96
CA TRP A 163 -17.73 15.60 9.55
C TRP A 163 -18.89 15.07 10.40
N ASN A 164 -19.79 15.96 10.75
CA ASN A 164 -20.99 15.58 11.49
C ASN A 164 -22.23 16.29 10.95
N GLU A 165 -23.35 15.60 11.04
CA GLU A 165 -24.68 16.14 10.79
C GLU A 165 -25.46 16.06 12.10
N ASN A 166 -25.82 17.20 12.69
CA ASN A 166 -26.55 17.27 13.97
C ASN A 166 -25.90 16.46 15.10
N GLY A 167 -24.57 16.52 15.20
CA GLY A 167 -23.77 15.80 16.20
C GLY A 167 -23.57 14.31 15.93
N LYS A 168 -24.02 13.78 14.78
CA LYS A 168 -23.75 12.40 14.36
C LYS A 168 -22.61 12.38 13.32
N PRO A 169 -21.65 11.47 13.46
CA PRO A 169 -20.51 11.39 12.51
C PRO A 169 -20.99 10.96 11.13
N LEU A 170 -20.33 11.48 10.10
CA LEU A 170 -20.45 11.00 8.73
C LEU A 170 -19.33 10.01 8.42
N TYR A 171 -19.58 9.13 7.47
CA TYR A 171 -18.68 8.07 7.07
C TYR A 171 -18.32 8.23 5.60
N PHE A 172 -17.03 8.07 5.31
CA PHE A 172 -16.51 8.18 3.96
C PHE A 172 -16.49 6.81 3.27
N SER A 173 -17.09 6.71 2.10
CA SER A 173 -16.99 5.53 1.24
C SER A 173 -16.05 5.85 0.09
N PRO A 174 -14.80 5.33 0.10
CA PRO A 174 -13.81 5.63 -0.92
C PRO A 174 -14.23 5.05 -2.28
N LEU A 175 -13.98 5.81 -3.35
CA LEU A 175 -14.24 5.41 -4.73
C LEU A 175 -12.96 5.36 -5.56
N ASN A 176 -12.09 6.36 -5.43
CA ASN A 176 -10.89 6.44 -6.24
C ASN A 176 -9.72 7.05 -5.45
N LEU A 177 -8.52 6.53 -5.72
CA LEU A 177 -7.25 7.20 -5.44
C LEU A 177 -6.67 7.76 -6.73
N ILE A 178 -6.17 8.99 -6.68
CA ILE A 178 -5.38 9.59 -7.75
C ILE A 178 -4.03 9.96 -7.15
N ILE A 179 -2.98 9.32 -7.62
CA ILE A 179 -1.61 9.46 -7.10
C ILE A 179 -0.79 10.21 -8.14
N PRO A 180 -0.44 11.48 -7.91
CA PRO A 180 0.29 12.31 -8.87
C PRO A 180 1.79 11.98 -8.84
N VAL A 181 2.23 11.02 -9.62
CA VAL A 181 3.64 10.61 -9.68
C VAL A 181 4.40 11.35 -10.77
N TYR A 182 5.72 11.39 -10.64
CA TYR A 182 6.59 11.88 -11.71
C TYR A 182 6.59 10.91 -12.90
N ASN A 183 6.59 11.42 -14.12
CA ASN A 183 6.53 10.64 -15.36
C ASN A 183 7.70 9.63 -15.55
N LYS A 184 8.75 9.74 -14.73
CA LYS A 184 9.86 8.78 -14.69
C LYS A 184 9.58 7.56 -13.82
N ILE A 185 8.54 7.57 -13.00
CA ILE A 185 8.12 6.42 -12.19
C ILE A 185 7.20 5.58 -13.08
N ARG A 186 7.70 4.42 -13.51
CA ARG A 186 7.04 3.55 -14.49
C ARG A 186 6.60 2.20 -13.94
N VAL A 187 7.23 1.77 -12.86
CA VAL A 187 6.85 0.57 -12.12
C VAL A 187 5.87 1.00 -11.02
N SER A 188 4.67 0.48 -11.05
CA SER A 188 3.62 0.80 -10.06
C SER A 188 3.80 0.03 -8.75
N TYR A 189 3.15 0.50 -7.68
CA TYR A 189 3.07 -0.25 -6.43
C TYR A 189 2.48 -1.65 -6.65
N GLU A 190 1.46 -1.77 -7.49
CA GLU A 190 0.78 -3.05 -7.73
C GLU A 190 1.70 -4.07 -8.40
N ASP A 191 2.55 -3.63 -9.34
CA ASP A 191 3.56 -4.51 -9.97
C ASP A 191 4.50 -5.09 -8.91
N VAL A 192 5.01 -4.23 -8.01
CA VAL A 192 5.91 -4.64 -6.93
C VAL A 192 5.19 -5.55 -5.94
N ARG A 193 3.97 -5.18 -5.53
CA ARG A 193 3.16 -5.94 -4.60
C ARG A 193 2.89 -7.37 -5.09
N CYS A 194 2.58 -7.53 -6.37
CA CYS A 194 2.35 -8.86 -6.95
C CYS A 194 3.55 -9.79 -6.73
N TYR A 195 4.76 -9.33 -7.02
CA TYR A 195 5.97 -10.15 -6.81
C TYR A 195 6.25 -10.42 -5.32
N VAL A 196 6.00 -9.44 -4.45
CA VAL A 196 6.16 -9.61 -3.01
C VAL A 196 5.20 -10.65 -2.46
N ILE A 197 3.92 -10.59 -2.85
CA ILE A 197 2.91 -11.57 -2.41
C ILE A 197 3.23 -12.98 -2.92
N GLU A 198 3.72 -13.11 -4.15
CA GLU A 198 4.17 -14.43 -4.66
C GLU A 198 5.24 -15.07 -3.77
N ILE A 199 6.25 -14.29 -3.35
CA ILE A 199 7.29 -14.79 -2.46
C ILE A 199 6.74 -15.05 -1.05
N HIS A 200 5.86 -14.18 -0.56
CA HIS A 200 5.22 -14.37 0.74
C HIS A 200 4.46 -15.69 0.80
N ASP A 201 3.64 -15.97 -0.21
CA ASP A 201 2.88 -17.22 -0.31
C ASP A 201 3.80 -18.44 -0.33
N ALA A 202 4.90 -18.37 -1.08
CA ALA A 202 5.90 -19.45 -1.12
C ALA A 202 6.59 -19.65 0.25
N PHE A 203 6.94 -18.55 0.94
CA PHE A 203 7.46 -18.62 2.30
C PHE A 203 6.45 -19.22 3.27
N ASP A 204 5.18 -18.87 3.17
CA ASP A 204 4.14 -19.41 4.06
C ASP A 204 4.05 -20.94 3.94
N VAL A 205 4.25 -21.49 2.75
CA VAL A 205 4.34 -22.95 2.52
C VAL A 205 5.58 -23.53 3.19
N VAL A 206 6.74 -22.93 3.00
CA VAL A 206 8.02 -23.38 3.60
C VAL A 206 7.94 -23.33 5.13
N ILE A 207 7.46 -22.21 5.69
CA ILE A 207 7.30 -22.05 7.15
C ILE A 207 6.39 -23.13 7.72
N LYS A 208 5.25 -23.39 7.10
CA LYS A 208 4.32 -24.45 7.54
C LYS A 208 4.97 -25.83 7.51
N SER A 209 5.77 -26.12 6.48
CA SER A 209 6.52 -27.38 6.38
C SER A 209 7.52 -27.53 7.53
N LEU A 210 8.37 -26.52 7.75
CA LEU A 210 9.38 -26.51 8.79
C LEU A 210 8.78 -26.56 10.21
N GLN A 211 7.62 -25.95 10.42
CA GLN A 211 6.88 -26.03 11.68
C GLN A 211 6.34 -27.45 11.92
N LYS A 212 5.82 -28.10 10.86
CA LYS A 212 5.34 -29.49 10.94
C LYS A 212 6.46 -30.47 11.26
N GLU A 213 7.68 -30.17 10.80
CA GLU A 213 8.89 -30.96 11.10
C GLU A 213 9.51 -30.63 12.47
N GLY A 214 8.94 -29.67 13.22
CA GLY A 214 9.46 -29.22 14.51
C GLY A 214 10.76 -28.40 14.44
N ARG A 215 11.12 -27.92 13.24
CA ARG A 215 12.36 -27.15 13.00
C ARG A 215 12.14 -25.64 13.20
N LEU A 216 10.93 -25.17 13.19
CA LEU A 216 10.55 -23.79 13.53
C LEU A 216 9.52 -23.77 14.66
N PRO A 217 9.54 -22.72 15.51
CA PRO A 217 8.51 -22.51 16.52
C PRO A 217 7.12 -22.40 15.90
N ASN A 218 6.10 -22.58 16.72
CA ASN A 218 4.71 -22.44 16.30
C ASN A 218 4.42 -21.07 15.65
N LYS A 219 3.44 -21.02 14.75
CA LYS A 219 3.07 -19.83 13.96
C LYS A 219 2.83 -18.55 14.78
N LYS A 220 2.47 -18.68 16.06
CA LYS A 220 2.27 -17.52 16.97
C LYS A 220 3.56 -16.77 17.29
N ASP A 221 4.70 -17.46 17.19
CA ASP A 221 6.01 -16.92 17.55
C ASP A 221 6.84 -16.50 16.32
N PHE A 222 6.27 -16.63 15.13
CA PHE A 222 6.95 -16.32 13.87
C PHE A 222 6.08 -15.47 12.97
N VAL A 223 6.33 -14.16 13.00
CA VAL A 223 5.60 -13.15 12.21
C VAL A 223 6.49 -12.66 11.08
N PHE A 224 6.02 -12.84 9.85
CA PHE A 224 6.73 -12.48 8.63
C PHE A 224 5.94 -11.41 7.87
N GLN A 225 6.52 -10.20 7.73
CA GLN A 225 5.84 -9.04 7.17
C GLN A 225 6.71 -8.29 6.17
N TRP A 226 6.06 -7.57 5.26
CA TRP A 226 6.71 -6.78 4.23
C TRP A 226 6.33 -5.31 4.32
N SER A 227 7.31 -4.45 4.01
CA SER A 227 7.11 -3.03 3.77
C SER A 227 7.53 -2.72 2.33
N ILE A 228 6.69 -2.03 1.59
CA ILE A 228 6.95 -1.59 0.22
C ILE A 228 6.81 -0.07 0.18
N ARG A 229 7.88 0.66 -0.11
CA ARG A 229 7.88 2.14 -0.16
C ARG A 229 8.59 2.66 -1.39
N LEU A 230 8.01 3.67 -2.02
CA LEU A 230 8.69 4.44 -3.03
C LEU A 230 9.68 5.42 -2.34
N ARG A 231 10.89 5.52 -2.88
CA ARG A 231 11.97 6.37 -2.34
C ARG A 231 12.69 7.10 -3.45
N THR A 232 13.27 8.24 -3.12
CA THR A 232 14.34 8.80 -3.95
C THR A 232 15.67 8.08 -3.66
N CYS A 233 16.57 8.05 -4.63
CA CYS A 233 17.93 7.55 -4.41
C CYS A 233 18.63 8.28 -3.25
N CYS A 234 18.38 9.57 -3.10
CA CYS A 234 18.95 10.37 -2.01
C CYS A 234 18.45 9.89 -0.63
N ASP A 235 17.14 9.67 -0.49
CA ASP A 235 16.55 9.22 0.79
C ASP A 235 16.96 7.77 1.10
N TYR A 236 17.06 6.91 0.08
CA TYR A 236 17.63 5.59 0.24
C TYR A 236 19.06 5.64 0.78
N LYS A 237 19.94 6.42 0.14
CA LYS A 237 21.33 6.57 0.59
C LYS A 237 21.44 7.18 1.98
N LYS A 238 20.57 8.13 2.34
CA LYS A 238 20.49 8.65 3.72
C LYS A 238 20.11 7.53 4.71
N SER A 239 19.13 6.69 4.37
CA SER A 239 18.75 5.57 5.23
C SER A 239 19.89 4.59 5.42
N VAL A 240 20.62 4.20 4.35
CA VAL A 240 21.80 3.33 4.43
C VAL A 240 22.90 3.93 5.30
N ARG A 241 23.16 5.25 5.17
CA ARG A 241 24.17 5.94 5.99
C ARG A 241 23.86 5.85 7.48
N ASN A 242 22.59 6.03 7.84
CA ASN A 242 22.12 6.08 9.21
C ASN A 242 21.70 4.72 9.78
N ASP A 243 21.76 3.65 8.97
CA ASP A 243 21.35 2.31 9.38
C ASP A 243 22.40 1.71 10.34
N PRO A 244 22.06 1.46 11.62
CA PRO A 244 22.98 0.89 12.59
C PRO A 244 23.25 -0.60 12.35
N ASP A 245 22.35 -1.28 11.63
CA ASP A 245 22.39 -2.73 11.45
C ASP A 245 23.24 -3.15 10.23
N ILE A 246 23.61 -2.20 9.37
CA ILE A 246 24.63 -2.43 8.34
C ILE A 246 26.02 -2.23 8.97
N TRP A 247 26.62 -3.28 9.44
CA TRP A 247 27.82 -3.19 10.30
C TRP A 247 29.13 -3.02 9.52
N LEU A 248 29.22 -3.67 8.34
CA LEU A 248 30.42 -3.60 7.55
C LEU A 248 30.51 -2.25 6.84
N GLN A 249 31.52 -1.47 7.19
CA GLN A 249 31.82 -0.19 6.54
C GLN A 249 31.92 -0.34 5.01
N GLN A 250 32.45 -1.46 4.54
CA GLN A 250 32.57 -1.78 3.13
C GLN A 250 31.22 -1.91 2.46
N ASP A 251 30.25 -2.57 3.10
CA ASP A 251 28.88 -2.73 2.58
C ASP A 251 28.15 -1.39 2.53
N LYS A 252 28.32 -0.55 3.56
CA LYS A 252 27.80 0.82 3.53
C LYS A 252 28.42 1.63 2.38
N LEU A 253 29.74 1.60 2.25
CA LEU A 253 30.45 2.37 1.23
C LEU A 253 30.01 1.91 -0.17
N ALA A 254 29.95 0.60 -0.40
CA ALA A 254 29.51 0.05 -1.69
C ALA A 254 28.12 0.59 -2.10
N ARG A 255 27.15 0.61 -1.17
CA ARG A 255 25.80 1.10 -1.44
C ARG A 255 25.74 2.62 -1.60
N LEU A 256 26.52 3.37 -0.82
CA LEU A 256 26.57 4.82 -0.92
C LEU A 256 27.20 5.30 -2.23
N THR A 257 28.17 4.54 -2.78
CA THR A 257 28.86 4.85 -4.03
C THR A 257 28.19 4.26 -5.26
N MET A 258 27.31 3.28 -5.09
CA MET A 258 26.59 2.64 -6.19
C MET A 258 25.79 3.66 -7.01
N ALA A 259 25.86 3.54 -8.35
CA ALA A 259 25.01 4.29 -9.26
C ALA A 259 23.61 3.67 -9.26
N LEU A 260 22.65 4.42 -8.72
CA LEU A 260 21.24 3.98 -8.59
C LEU A 260 20.32 4.91 -9.39
N PRO A 261 19.19 4.41 -9.88
CA PRO A 261 18.12 5.22 -10.46
C PRO A 261 17.61 6.27 -9.50
N LYS A 262 17.02 7.36 -10.02
CA LYS A 262 16.51 8.46 -9.21
C LYS A 262 15.38 8.03 -8.26
N TYR A 263 14.50 7.13 -8.72
CA TYR A 263 13.36 6.60 -7.98
C TYR A 263 13.49 5.10 -7.82
N LEU A 264 13.22 4.62 -6.62
CA LEU A 264 13.45 3.25 -6.19
C LEU A 264 12.25 2.74 -5.40
N TRP A 265 11.93 1.47 -5.56
CA TRP A 265 11.08 0.74 -4.63
C TRP A 265 11.96 0.09 -3.56
N GLU A 266 11.79 0.49 -2.32
CA GLU A 266 12.40 -0.12 -1.15
C GLU A 266 11.45 -1.18 -0.59
N ILE A 267 11.90 -2.43 -0.58
CA ILE A 267 11.14 -3.59 -0.07
C ILE A 267 11.89 -4.12 1.14
N LYS A 268 11.31 -4.00 2.32
CA LYS A 268 11.89 -4.55 3.56
C LYS A 268 11.10 -5.76 4.01
N VAL A 269 11.83 -6.78 4.44
CA VAL A 269 11.30 -7.99 5.05
C VAL A 269 11.54 -7.91 6.55
N PHE A 270 10.49 -8.10 7.32
CA PHE A 270 10.54 -8.12 8.77
C PHE A 270 10.21 -9.51 9.28
N VAL A 271 10.97 -9.96 10.25
CA VAL A 271 10.69 -11.16 11.01
C VAL A 271 10.63 -10.79 12.48
N ASN A 272 9.49 -11.03 13.11
CA ASN A 272 9.24 -10.64 14.50
C ASN A 272 9.63 -9.18 14.80
N GLY A 273 9.25 -8.27 13.89
CA GLY A 273 9.50 -6.84 14.01
C GLY A 273 10.93 -6.37 13.69
N LYS A 274 11.85 -7.27 13.38
CA LYS A 274 13.23 -6.92 13.01
C LYS A 274 13.43 -7.02 11.51
N ILE A 275 14.12 -6.05 10.91
CA ILE A 275 14.47 -6.09 9.48
C ILE A 275 15.39 -7.30 9.25
N ASN A 276 15.00 -8.14 8.31
CA ASN A 276 15.75 -9.34 7.95
C ASN A 276 16.43 -9.22 6.58
N ALA A 277 15.70 -8.65 5.61
CA ALA A 277 16.22 -8.43 4.27
C ALA A 277 15.70 -7.11 3.69
N LEU A 278 16.47 -6.58 2.76
CA LEU A 278 16.15 -5.40 1.97
C LEU A 278 16.36 -5.73 0.49
N PHE A 279 15.38 -5.38 -0.33
CA PHE A 279 15.51 -5.39 -1.80
C PHE A 279 15.19 -4.01 -2.32
N VAL A 280 15.96 -3.57 -3.30
CA VAL A 280 15.80 -2.27 -3.95
C VAL A 280 15.57 -2.50 -5.43
N VAL A 281 14.47 -1.96 -5.92
CA VAL A 281 14.02 -2.13 -7.30
C VAL A 281 14.05 -0.79 -8.03
N ASP A 282 14.45 -0.81 -9.29
CA ASP A 282 14.38 0.35 -10.17
C ASP A 282 12.91 0.69 -10.46
N ALA A 283 12.45 1.86 -9.98
CA ALA A 283 11.10 2.34 -10.25
C ALA A 283 10.96 3.02 -11.62
N THR A 284 12.07 3.21 -12.34
CA THR A 284 12.10 3.95 -13.61
C THR A 284 12.20 3.06 -14.84
N ASP A 285 12.50 1.78 -14.63
CA ASP A 285 12.64 0.81 -15.71
C ASP A 285 11.26 0.34 -16.19
N SER A 286 10.99 0.55 -17.47
CA SER A 286 9.78 0.07 -18.15
C SER A 286 10.03 -1.16 -19.02
N GLY A 287 11.23 -1.75 -18.92
CA GLY A 287 11.61 -2.94 -19.68
C GLY A 287 10.81 -4.20 -19.27
N CYS A 288 11.13 -5.32 -19.90
CA CYS A 288 10.39 -6.59 -19.75
C CYS A 288 10.55 -7.26 -18.37
N GLY A 289 10.41 -6.52 -17.30
CA GLY A 289 10.48 -7.03 -15.95
C GLY A 289 11.05 -6.04 -14.94
N MET A 290 10.65 -6.20 -13.70
CA MET A 290 11.14 -5.42 -12.58
C MET A 290 12.62 -5.74 -12.31
N ARG A 291 13.48 -4.72 -12.26
CA ARG A 291 14.92 -4.88 -12.02
C ARG A 291 15.28 -4.65 -10.57
N VAL A 292 15.76 -5.67 -9.88
CA VAL A 292 16.35 -5.53 -8.54
C VAL A 292 17.79 -5.00 -8.71
N VAL A 293 18.05 -3.81 -8.20
CA VAL A 293 19.33 -3.09 -8.34
C VAL A 293 20.24 -3.22 -7.14
N ASP A 294 19.66 -3.53 -5.96
CA ASP A 294 20.43 -3.81 -4.73
C ASP A 294 19.64 -4.79 -3.85
N ALA A 295 20.35 -5.56 -3.03
CA ALA A 295 19.76 -6.41 -2.02
C ALA A 295 20.74 -6.59 -0.84
N TYR A 296 20.19 -6.72 0.38
CA TYR A 296 20.98 -6.89 1.58
C TYR A 296 20.27 -7.81 2.59
N MET A 297 21.01 -8.74 3.17
CA MET A 297 20.57 -9.61 4.25
C MET A 297 21.17 -9.13 5.57
N TYR A 298 20.31 -8.73 6.51
CA TYR A 298 20.72 -8.19 7.82
C TYR A 298 21.17 -9.29 8.79
N TYR A 299 20.54 -10.47 8.72
CA TYR A 299 20.77 -11.55 9.67
C TYR A 299 21.02 -12.88 8.95
N ARG A 300 22.20 -13.48 9.22
CA ARG A 300 22.57 -14.80 8.69
C ARG A 300 21.67 -15.92 9.20
N ASN A 301 21.05 -15.75 10.38
CA ASN A 301 20.20 -16.79 10.98
C ASN A 301 18.97 -17.15 10.14
N MET A 302 18.65 -16.36 9.12
CA MET A 302 17.56 -16.63 8.20
C MET A 302 18.05 -17.21 6.85
N GLU A 303 19.36 -17.38 6.66
CA GLU A 303 19.91 -18.02 5.47
C GLU A 303 19.31 -19.41 5.23
N GLU A 304 19.12 -20.18 6.30
CA GLU A 304 18.51 -21.50 6.21
C GLU A 304 17.11 -21.44 5.61
N MET A 305 16.28 -20.47 6.01
CA MET A 305 14.92 -20.31 5.50
C MET A 305 14.91 -19.85 4.04
N TRP A 306 15.82 -18.93 3.68
CA TRP A 306 15.98 -18.51 2.29
C TRP A 306 16.50 -19.65 1.41
N ASN A 307 17.45 -20.44 1.90
CA ASN A 307 17.97 -21.63 1.22
C ASN A 307 16.86 -22.68 1.02
N TRP A 308 16.01 -22.88 2.04
CA TRP A 308 14.86 -23.78 1.90
C TRP A 308 13.88 -23.32 0.83
N LEU A 309 13.59 -22.02 0.77
CA LEU A 309 12.76 -21.45 -0.31
C LEU A 309 13.39 -21.73 -1.69
N LEU A 310 14.69 -21.50 -1.82
CA LEU A 310 15.43 -21.75 -3.05
C LEU A 310 15.42 -23.22 -3.45
N LEU A 311 15.53 -24.14 -2.49
CA LEU A 311 15.49 -25.58 -2.74
C LEU A 311 14.09 -26.07 -3.15
N THR A 312 13.04 -25.59 -2.48
CA THR A 312 11.67 -26.05 -2.72
C THR A 312 11.07 -25.43 -3.98
N GLU A 313 11.33 -24.15 -4.23
CA GLU A 313 10.72 -23.38 -5.30
C GLU A 313 11.66 -23.08 -6.48
N GLY A 314 12.93 -23.53 -6.40
CA GLY A 314 13.96 -23.20 -7.39
C GLY A 314 13.65 -23.59 -8.84
N ASN A 315 12.76 -24.56 -9.04
CA ASN A 315 12.30 -25.03 -10.35
C ASN A 315 10.86 -24.59 -10.69
N SER A 316 10.20 -23.87 -9.79
CA SER A 316 8.86 -23.33 -10.04
C SER A 316 8.90 -22.30 -11.17
N ARG A 317 8.12 -22.50 -12.24
CA ARG A 317 8.04 -21.56 -13.38
C ARG A 317 7.63 -20.15 -12.94
N LYS A 318 6.83 -20.05 -11.89
CA LYS A 318 6.37 -18.79 -11.32
C LYS A 318 7.51 -18.08 -10.60
N MET A 319 8.22 -18.79 -9.71
CA MET A 319 9.32 -18.23 -8.94
C MET A 319 10.53 -17.85 -9.80
N VAL A 320 10.88 -18.63 -10.82
CA VAL A 320 11.99 -18.31 -11.74
C VAL A 320 11.79 -16.97 -12.47
N ARG A 321 10.54 -16.54 -12.66
CA ARG A 321 10.21 -15.23 -13.26
C ARG A 321 10.14 -14.09 -12.27
N ASN A 322 10.13 -14.40 -10.97
CA ASN A 322 10.07 -13.39 -9.93
C ASN A 322 11.46 -12.75 -9.73
N PRO A 323 11.62 -11.44 -9.95
CA PRO A 323 12.93 -10.78 -9.93
C PRO A 323 13.56 -10.74 -8.54
N ILE A 324 12.77 -10.72 -7.46
CA ILE A 324 13.27 -10.80 -6.08
C ILE A 324 13.83 -12.20 -5.83
N PHE A 325 13.13 -13.24 -6.28
CA PHE A 325 13.60 -14.62 -6.17
C PHE A 325 14.87 -14.87 -7.00
N ALA A 326 14.94 -14.31 -8.21
CA ALA A 326 16.14 -14.38 -9.04
C ALA A 326 17.33 -13.73 -8.34
N LYS A 327 17.13 -12.58 -7.69
CA LYS A 327 18.19 -11.91 -6.91
C LYS A 327 18.61 -12.70 -5.69
N LEU A 328 17.68 -13.35 -4.98
CA LEU A 328 18.00 -14.26 -3.88
C LEU A 328 18.87 -15.42 -4.34
N LYS A 329 18.55 -15.99 -5.50
CA LYS A 329 19.34 -17.09 -6.07
C LYS A 329 20.77 -16.66 -6.44
N GLU A 330 20.93 -15.46 -6.99
CA GLU A 330 22.24 -14.86 -7.27
C GLU A 330 23.07 -14.64 -5.98
N MET A 331 22.44 -14.25 -4.88
CA MET A 331 23.12 -14.00 -3.60
C MET A 331 23.52 -15.28 -2.86
N ALA A 332 22.85 -16.40 -3.14
CA ALA A 332 23.10 -17.70 -2.50
C ALA A 332 24.15 -18.56 -3.24
N GLY A 333 24.45 -18.23 -4.50
CA GLY A 333 25.43 -18.93 -5.33
C GLY A 333 26.76 -18.27 -5.30
#